data_d1bffddec5ecfbc76a0965c382cd07f3
#
_entry.id   d1bffddec5ecfbc76a0965c382cd07f3
#
_cell.length_a   1.000
_cell.length_b   1.000
_cell.length_c   1.000
_cell.angle_alpha   90.00
_cell.angle_beta   90.00
_cell.angle_gamma   90.00
#
_symmetry.space_group_name_H-M   'P 1'
#
loop_
_entity.id
_entity.type
_entity.pdbx_description
1 polymer ?
#
loop_
_entity_poly.entity_id
_entity_poly.type
_entity_poly.pdbx_seq_one_letter_code
_entity_poly.pdbx_strand_id
1 'polypeptide(L)'
;ANLVGTEQFMKWVYKNPDGINKVLEVTREAAVAAENFAFDNGADYYVFAEPTAGPALLRPKFFEKFLVPVLKDVVDRAKGPVVLHVCGNSDGVIDMMCDTGVAGISIEEKADMKADVEIAHAKGVKVFGNVATATTLFSGTPEEVYQEATQALENGTDFVCPGCGIAPPSPLENLLQIKKARDDYFSKS
;
A
#
# COMPACT_ATOMS: atom_id res chain seq x y z
N ALA A 1 -8.61 -13.13 3.36
CA ALA A 1 -7.75 -14.31 3.52
C ALA A 1 -7.72 -14.81 4.98
N ASN A 2 -7.49 -13.94 5.97
CA ASN A 2 -7.28 -14.34 7.38
C ASN A 2 -8.48 -15.10 8.01
N LEU A 3 -9.72 -14.80 7.62
CA LEU A 3 -10.92 -15.46 8.16
C LEU A 3 -11.07 -16.92 7.73
N VAL A 4 -10.58 -17.27 6.55
CA VAL A 4 -10.77 -18.62 5.98
C VAL A 4 -9.44 -19.35 5.76
N GLY A 5 -8.32 -18.72 6.08
CA GLY A 5 -6.97 -19.19 5.78
C GLY A 5 -6.56 -18.87 4.34
N THR A 6 -5.33 -18.38 4.15
CA THR A 6 -4.82 -17.88 2.85
C THR A 6 -4.87 -18.95 1.77
N GLU A 7 -4.45 -20.18 2.07
CA GLU A 7 -4.46 -21.28 1.10
C GLU A 7 -5.88 -21.61 0.62
N GLN A 8 -6.83 -21.69 1.56
CA GLN A 8 -8.23 -21.97 1.23
C GLN A 8 -8.85 -20.82 0.45
N PHE A 9 -8.54 -19.57 0.82
CA PHE A 9 -8.99 -18.39 0.09
C PHE A 9 -8.48 -18.41 -1.36
N MET A 10 -7.21 -18.69 -1.58
CA MET A 10 -6.63 -18.79 -2.92
C MET A 10 -7.29 -19.92 -3.75
N LYS A 11 -7.57 -21.06 -3.14
CA LYS A 11 -8.32 -22.15 -3.82
C LYS A 11 -9.73 -21.70 -4.21
N TRP A 12 -10.40 -20.95 -3.35
CA TRP A 12 -11.78 -20.47 -3.59
C TRP A 12 -11.85 -19.42 -4.69
N VAL A 13 -10.86 -18.60 -4.88
CA VAL A 13 -10.78 -17.65 -6.00
C VAL A 13 -11.02 -18.33 -7.34
N TYR A 14 -10.58 -19.60 -7.49
CA TYR A 14 -10.75 -20.39 -8.70
C TYR A 14 -11.98 -21.29 -8.68
N LYS A 15 -12.31 -21.86 -7.53
CA LYS A 15 -13.27 -22.96 -7.40
C LYS A 15 -14.62 -22.58 -6.78
N ASN A 16 -14.67 -21.46 -6.05
CA ASN A 16 -15.84 -21.04 -5.31
C ASN A 16 -15.98 -19.50 -5.29
N PRO A 17 -16.20 -18.85 -6.45
CA PRO A 17 -16.32 -17.39 -6.53
C PRO A 17 -17.45 -16.85 -5.67
N ASP A 18 -18.56 -17.58 -5.51
CA ASP A 18 -19.69 -17.15 -4.66
C ASP A 18 -19.29 -17.14 -3.18
N GLY A 19 -18.48 -18.11 -2.74
CA GLY A 19 -17.91 -18.11 -1.40
C GLY A 19 -16.98 -16.91 -1.15
N ILE A 20 -16.16 -16.56 -2.15
CA ILE A 20 -15.32 -15.34 -2.09
C ILE A 20 -16.19 -14.10 -1.95
N ASN A 21 -17.20 -13.94 -2.78
CA ASN A 21 -18.08 -12.77 -2.72
C ASN A 21 -18.75 -12.62 -1.35
N LYS A 22 -19.22 -13.72 -0.74
CA LYS A 22 -19.81 -13.70 0.62
C LYS A 22 -18.77 -13.26 1.67
N VAL A 23 -17.54 -13.73 1.60
CA VAL A 23 -16.48 -13.30 2.52
C VAL A 23 -16.17 -11.83 2.34
N LEU A 24 -16.05 -11.36 1.10
CA LEU A 24 -15.77 -9.96 0.79
C LEU A 24 -16.92 -9.04 1.23
N GLU A 25 -18.18 -9.47 1.08
CA GLU A 25 -19.35 -8.72 1.56
C GLU A 25 -19.30 -8.47 3.06
N VAL A 26 -18.97 -9.49 3.86
CA VAL A 26 -18.84 -9.35 5.32
C VAL A 26 -17.63 -8.49 5.70
N THR A 27 -16.48 -8.74 5.07
CA THR A 27 -15.24 -7.99 5.40
C THR A 27 -15.30 -6.54 4.96
N ARG A 28 -16.01 -6.24 3.87
CA ARG A 28 -16.26 -4.88 3.41
C ARG A 28 -16.95 -4.04 4.49
N GLU A 29 -18.02 -4.54 5.08
CA GLU A 29 -18.74 -3.81 6.13
C GLU A 29 -17.84 -3.56 7.36
N ALA A 30 -17.03 -4.53 7.74
CA ALA A 30 -16.05 -4.36 8.81
C ALA A 30 -14.97 -3.33 8.45
N ALA A 31 -14.50 -3.30 7.21
CA ALA A 31 -13.53 -2.33 6.72
C ALA A 31 -14.08 -0.90 6.81
N VAL A 32 -15.28 -0.67 6.27
CA VAL A 32 -15.95 0.65 6.34
C VAL A 32 -16.17 1.11 7.78
N ALA A 33 -16.55 0.19 8.67
CA ALA A 33 -16.72 0.53 10.07
C ALA A 33 -15.39 0.93 10.74
N ALA A 34 -14.30 0.20 10.44
CA ALA A 34 -12.99 0.46 11.02
C ALA A 34 -12.39 1.79 10.54
N GLU A 35 -12.43 2.06 9.22
CA GLU A 35 -11.91 3.32 8.69
C GLU A 35 -12.71 4.53 9.19
N ASN A 36 -14.03 4.45 9.20
CA ASN A 36 -14.87 5.54 9.69
C ASN A 36 -14.72 5.76 11.19
N PHE A 37 -14.50 4.69 11.98
CA PHE A 37 -14.12 4.83 13.38
C PHE A 37 -12.80 5.59 13.53
N ALA A 38 -11.79 5.31 12.70
CA ALA A 38 -10.52 6.05 12.75
C ALA A 38 -10.73 7.53 12.43
N PHE A 39 -11.49 7.88 11.39
CA PHE A 39 -11.79 9.27 11.06
C PHE A 39 -12.60 9.99 12.13
N ASP A 40 -13.58 9.33 12.73
CA ASP A 40 -14.36 9.89 13.85
C ASP A 40 -13.49 10.17 15.09
N ASN A 41 -12.32 9.54 15.19
CA ASN A 41 -11.34 9.73 16.26
C ASN A 41 -10.11 10.55 15.82
N GLY A 42 -10.18 11.28 14.72
CA GLY A 42 -9.19 12.29 14.32
C GLY A 42 -8.05 11.77 13.45
N ALA A 43 -8.23 10.66 12.74
CA ALA A 43 -7.26 10.24 11.74
C ALA A 43 -7.29 11.19 10.53
N ASP A 44 -6.13 11.62 10.04
CA ASP A 44 -5.99 12.44 8.84
C ASP A 44 -6.17 11.62 7.56
N TYR A 45 -5.78 10.34 7.58
CA TYR A 45 -5.98 9.37 6.51
C TYR A 45 -6.00 7.95 7.06
N TYR A 46 -6.54 7.01 6.31
CA TYR A 46 -6.59 5.60 6.68
C TYR A 46 -5.79 4.75 5.69
N VAL A 47 -4.89 3.90 6.20
CA VAL A 47 -4.15 2.96 5.34
C VAL A 47 -4.87 1.61 5.35
N PHE A 48 -5.40 1.25 4.19
CA PHE A 48 -6.03 -0.05 3.98
C PHE A 48 -5.00 -1.03 3.40
N ALA A 49 -4.59 -2.02 4.18
CA ALA A 49 -3.57 -2.97 3.79
C ALA A 49 -4.19 -4.27 3.26
N GLU A 50 -3.83 -4.64 2.02
CA GLU A 50 -4.23 -5.88 1.36
C GLU A 50 -3.03 -6.75 0.98
N PRO A 51 -2.43 -7.45 1.95
CA PRO A 51 -1.18 -8.19 1.74
C PRO A 51 -1.32 -9.39 0.79
N THR A 52 -2.56 -9.89 0.57
CA THR A 52 -2.82 -11.04 -0.31
C THR A 52 -3.22 -10.64 -1.73
N ALA A 53 -3.33 -9.35 -2.00
CA ALA A 53 -3.77 -8.81 -3.28
C ALA A 53 -2.66 -8.67 -4.33
N GLY A 54 -1.39 -8.77 -3.91
CA GLY A 54 -0.25 -8.63 -4.81
C GLY A 54 -0.22 -9.70 -5.91
N PRO A 55 0.30 -9.36 -7.11
CA PRO A 55 0.34 -10.25 -8.29
C PRO A 55 1.01 -11.61 -8.06
N ALA A 56 1.91 -11.70 -7.08
CA ALA A 56 2.56 -12.96 -6.70
C ALA A 56 1.57 -14.01 -6.12
N LEU A 57 0.48 -13.56 -5.50
CA LEU A 57 -0.54 -14.41 -4.90
C LEU A 57 -1.84 -14.39 -5.71
N LEU A 58 -2.31 -13.20 -6.06
CA LEU A 58 -3.57 -12.99 -6.75
C LEU A 58 -3.32 -12.43 -8.14
N ARG A 59 -3.63 -13.21 -9.19
CA ARG A 59 -3.47 -12.71 -10.57
C ARG A 59 -4.27 -11.44 -10.80
N PRO A 60 -3.76 -10.47 -11.58
CA PRO A 60 -4.42 -9.17 -11.83
C PRO A 60 -5.90 -9.27 -12.22
N LYS A 61 -6.27 -10.24 -13.06
CA LYS A 61 -7.67 -10.48 -13.45
C LYS A 61 -8.62 -10.79 -12.27
N PHE A 62 -8.10 -11.34 -11.18
CA PHE A 62 -8.91 -11.61 -9.98
C PHE A 62 -8.92 -10.41 -9.04
N PHE A 63 -7.85 -9.63 -9.02
CA PHE A 63 -7.85 -8.32 -8.40
C PHE A 63 -8.96 -7.45 -9.02
N GLU A 64 -8.97 -7.32 -10.33
CA GLU A 64 -10.00 -6.58 -11.07
C GLU A 64 -11.41 -7.11 -10.76
N LYS A 65 -11.60 -8.43 -10.85
CA LYS A 65 -12.91 -9.04 -10.70
C LYS A 65 -13.49 -8.93 -9.29
N PHE A 66 -12.66 -9.16 -8.25
CA PHE A 66 -13.15 -9.33 -6.88
C PHE A 66 -12.82 -8.14 -5.99
N LEU A 67 -11.63 -7.54 -6.12
CA LEU A 67 -11.19 -6.52 -5.19
C LEU A 67 -11.56 -5.10 -5.64
N VAL A 68 -11.39 -4.76 -6.90
CA VAL A 68 -11.72 -3.41 -7.38
C VAL A 68 -13.13 -2.98 -7.00
N PRO A 69 -14.19 -3.77 -7.23
CA PRO A 69 -15.56 -3.37 -6.85
C PRO A 69 -15.73 -3.17 -5.35
N VAL A 70 -15.11 -4.04 -4.54
CA VAL A 70 -15.20 -3.98 -3.08
C VAL A 70 -14.42 -2.80 -2.52
N LEU A 71 -13.19 -2.59 -2.99
CA LEU A 71 -12.35 -1.48 -2.58
C LEU A 71 -12.98 -0.13 -2.96
N LYS A 72 -13.58 -0.06 -4.15
CA LYS A 72 -14.30 1.13 -4.57
C LYS A 72 -15.45 1.48 -3.64
N ASP A 73 -16.28 0.50 -3.27
CA ASP A 73 -17.38 0.71 -2.31
C ASP A 73 -16.85 1.13 -0.93
N VAL A 74 -15.74 0.53 -0.46
CA VAL A 74 -15.09 0.91 0.79
C VAL A 74 -14.64 2.36 0.73
N VAL A 75 -13.91 2.76 -0.30
CA VAL A 75 -13.40 4.12 -0.50
C VAL A 75 -14.54 5.14 -0.64
N ASP A 76 -15.58 4.83 -1.41
CA ASP A 76 -16.75 5.72 -1.62
C ASP A 76 -17.52 5.99 -0.31
N ARG A 77 -17.43 5.07 0.67
CA ARG A 77 -18.09 5.19 1.98
C ARG A 77 -17.19 5.71 3.09
N ALA A 78 -15.92 5.93 2.80
CA ALA A 78 -14.96 6.49 3.75
C ALA A 78 -15.24 7.97 4.04
N LYS A 79 -15.12 8.37 5.30
CA LYS A 79 -15.27 9.77 5.75
C LYS A 79 -14.06 10.65 5.43
N GLY A 80 -12.97 10.08 4.97
CA GLY A 80 -11.73 10.79 4.67
C GLY A 80 -10.84 10.02 3.69
N PRO A 81 -9.63 10.51 3.43
CA PRO A 81 -8.75 9.96 2.40
C PRO A 81 -8.22 8.56 2.78
N VAL A 82 -8.36 7.62 1.85
CA VAL A 82 -7.87 6.24 1.99
C VAL A 82 -6.60 6.06 1.16
N VAL A 83 -5.60 5.41 1.74
CA VAL A 83 -4.37 4.97 1.07
C VAL A 83 -4.40 3.44 0.98
N LEU A 84 -4.29 2.89 -0.22
CA LEU A 84 -4.26 1.44 -0.42
C LEU A 84 -2.82 0.92 -0.44
N HIS A 85 -2.50 0.00 0.45
CA HIS A 85 -1.22 -0.71 0.45
C HIS A 85 -1.38 -2.14 -0.06
N VAL A 86 -0.59 -2.50 -1.06
CA VAL A 86 -0.46 -3.87 -1.56
C VAL A 86 1.00 -4.31 -1.43
N CYS A 87 1.23 -5.38 -0.65
CA CYS A 87 2.57 -5.89 -0.40
C CYS A 87 3.22 -6.54 -1.63
N GLY A 88 4.54 -6.47 -1.70
CA GLY A 88 5.36 -7.06 -2.73
C GLY A 88 5.45 -6.23 -4.01
N ASN A 89 5.80 -6.87 -5.13
CA ASN A 89 5.76 -6.20 -6.43
C ASN A 89 4.30 -6.01 -6.87
N SER A 90 3.86 -4.76 -6.90
CA SER A 90 2.49 -4.34 -7.24
C SER A 90 2.34 -3.79 -8.67
N ASP A 91 3.40 -3.72 -9.49
CA ASP A 91 3.40 -3.10 -10.82
C ASP A 91 2.21 -3.55 -11.69
N GLY A 92 1.87 -4.82 -11.62
CA GLY A 92 0.77 -5.39 -12.43
C GLY A 92 -0.65 -4.99 -12.00
N VAL A 93 -0.81 -4.25 -10.88
CA VAL A 93 -2.13 -3.83 -10.34
C VAL A 93 -2.22 -2.34 -10.00
N ILE A 94 -1.15 -1.56 -10.18
CA ILE A 94 -1.10 -0.12 -9.84
C ILE A 94 -2.24 0.65 -10.49
N ASP A 95 -2.46 0.47 -11.77
CA ASP A 95 -3.52 1.14 -12.51
C ASP A 95 -4.90 0.85 -11.90
N MET A 96 -5.15 -0.42 -11.56
CA MET A 96 -6.39 -0.85 -10.92
C MET A 96 -6.51 -0.37 -9.45
N MET A 97 -5.39 -0.28 -8.71
CA MET A 97 -5.40 0.31 -7.37
C MET A 97 -5.86 1.77 -7.42
N CYS A 98 -5.32 2.55 -8.37
CA CYS A 98 -5.74 3.93 -8.58
C CYS A 98 -7.22 4.05 -8.99
N ASP A 99 -7.74 3.12 -9.79
CA ASP A 99 -9.14 3.11 -10.25
C ASP A 99 -10.15 2.84 -9.11
N THR A 100 -9.71 2.41 -7.94
CA THR A 100 -10.58 2.27 -6.77
C THR A 100 -11.02 3.60 -6.15
N GLY A 101 -10.46 4.72 -6.59
CA GLY A 101 -10.78 6.06 -6.07
C GLY A 101 -9.99 6.44 -4.83
N VAL A 102 -8.96 5.70 -4.47
CA VAL A 102 -8.09 6.01 -3.33
C VAL A 102 -7.35 7.35 -3.49
N ALA A 103 -7.12 8.04 -2.40
CA ALA A 103 -6.32 9.26 -2.36
C ALA A 103 -4.83 9.00 -2.56
N GLY A 104 -4.38 7.80 -2.23
CA GLY A 104 -2.99 7.40 -2.38
C GLY A 104 -2.80 5.89 -2.47
N ILE A 105 -1.65 5.48 -2.98
CA ILE A 105 -1.18 4.10 -2.98
C ILE A 105 0.13 4.02 -2.19
N SER A 106 0.34 2.90 -1.50
CA SER A 106 1.59 2.60 -0.79
C SER A 106 2.22 1.36 -1.38
N ILE A 107 3.47 1.48 -1.82
CA ILE A 107 4.20 0.45 -2.57
C ILE A 107 5.53 0.09 -1.92
N GLU A 108 5.97 -1.16 -2.13
CA GLU A 108 7.24 -1.68 -1.61
C GLU A 108 8.40 -1.39 -2.58
N GLU A 109 9.63 -1.61 -2.08
CA GLU A 109 10.87 -1.49 -2.85
C GLU A 109 10.97 -2.42 -4.07
N LYS A 110 10.11 -3.42 -4.15
CA LYS A 110 10.07 -4.40 -5.26
C LYS A 110 9.32 -3.89 -6.49
N ALA A 111 8.60 -2.80 -6.34
CA ALA A 111 7.87 -2.14 -7.42
C ALA A 111 8.77 -1.14 -8.17
N ASP A 112 8.49 -0.90 -9.44
CA ASP A 112 9.12 0.17 -10.21
C ASP A 112 8.53 1.53 -9.80
N MET A 113 9.09 2.11 -8.72
CA MET A 113 8.62 3.39 -8.15
C MET A 113 8.42 4.47 -9.22
N LYS A 114 9.35 4.61 -10.16
CA LYS A 114 9.28 5.68 -11.15
C LYS A 114 8.10 5.49 -12.11
N ALA A 115 7.93 4.27 -12.64
CA ALA A 115 6.81 3.96 -13.52
C ALA A 115 5.47 4.05 -12.78
N ASP A 116 5.41 3.57 -11.55
CA ASP A 116 4.21 3.58 -10.73
C ASP A 116 3.76 4.99 -10.33
N VAL A 117 4.72 5.88 -10.04
CA VAL A 117 4.46 7.31 -9.81
C VAL A 117 3.84 7.96 -11.05
N GLU A 118 4.37 7.69 -12.25
CA GLU A 118 3.81 8.24 -13.50
C GLU A 118 2.35 7.80 -13.70
N ILE A 119 2.03 6.52 -13.43
CA ILE A 119 0.66 5.99 -13.52
C ILE A 119 -0.26 6.64 -12.48
N ALA A 120 0.18 6.69 -11.23
CA ALA A 120 -0.61 7.23 -10.13
C ALA A 120 -0.89 8.73 -10.30
N HIS A 121 0.14 9.51 -10.63
CA HIS A 121 0.01 10.95 -10.83
C HIS A 121 -0.88 11.29 -12.04
N ALA A 122 -0.86 10.50 -13.11
CA ALA A 122 -1.78 10.67 -14.24
C ALA A 122 -3.26 10.56 -13.83
N LYS A 123 -3.53 9.85 -12.72
CA LYS A 123 -4.87 9.69 -12.12
C LYS A 123 -5.12 10.59 -10.91
N GLY A 124 -4.19 11.46 -10.55
CA GLY A 124 -4.29 12.35 -9.39
C GLY A 124 -4.11 11.63 -8.03
N VAL A 125 -3.55 10.42 -8.04
CA VAL A 125 -3.34 9.60 -6.84
C VAL A 125 -1.93 9.81 -6.30
N LYS A 126 -1.80 9.96 -4.97
CA LYS A 126 -0.53 10.15 -4.29
C LYS A 126 0.22 8.83 -4.07
N VAL A 127 1.56 8.89 -4.05
CA VAL A 127 2.41 7.71 -3.85
C VAL A 127 3.17 7.80 -2.53
N PHE A 128 3.10 6.72 -1.75
CA PHE A 128 3.77 6.52 -0.48
C PHE A 128 4.79 5.38 -0.63
N GLY A 129 5.97 5.56 -0.11
CA GLY A 129 7.01 4.53 -0.13
C GLY A 129 8.39 5.10 -0.46
N ASN A 130 9.38 4.25 -0.75
CA ASN A 130 9.35 2.79 -0.71
C ASN A 130 10.65 2.19 -0.13
N VAL A 131 11.13 2.79 0.98
CA VAL A 131 12.36 2.31 1.62
C VAL A 131 12.18 0.87 2.10
N ALA A 132 13.08 -0.01 1.68
CA ALA A 132 13.02 -1.44 1.99
C ALA A 132 13.10 -1.69 3.50
N THR A 133 12.09 -2.39 4.03
CA THR A 133 11.95 -2.54 5.47
C THR A 133 12.88 -3.58 6.09
N ALA A 134 13.14 -4.68 5.37
CA ALA A 134 13.95 -5.79 5.90
C ALA A 134 15.44 -5.64 5.55
N THR A 135 15.74 -5.40 4.31
CA THR A 135 17.13 -5.37 3.80
C THR A 135 17.85 -4.09 4.16
N THR A 136 17.18 -2.94 4.05
CA THR A 136 17.82 -1.63 4.23
C THR A 136 17.51 -1.04 5.60
N LEU A 137 16.22 -0.90 5.95
CA LEU A 137 15.84 -0.25 7.20
C LEU A 137 16.23 -1.06 8.45
N PHE A 138 16.05 -2.38 8.42
CA PHE A 138 16.39 -3.25 9.55
C PHE A 138 17.84 -3.71 9.54
N SER A 139 18.34 -4.18 8.39
CA SER A 139 19.66 -4.85 8.30
C SER A 139 20.75 -3.97 7.70
N GLY A 140 20.41 -2.87 7.06
CA GLY A 140 21.34 -1.97 6.39
C GLY A 140 21.91 -0.90 7.32
N THR A 141 22.73 -0.06 6.74
CA THR A 141 23.40 1.08 7.41
C THR A 141 22.55 2.36 7.28
N PRO A 142 22.77 3.36 8.16
CA PRO A 142 22.14 4.68 8.04
C PRO A 142 22.33 5.31 6.66
N GLU A 143 23.54 5.17 6.07
CA GLU A 143 23.83 5.73 4.75
C GLU A 143 23.00 5.06 3.64
N GLU A 144 22.84 3.74 3.67
CA GLU A 144 22.01 3.02 2.69
C GLU A 144 20.54 3.46 2.79
N VAL A 145 20.01 3.64 3.99
CA VAL A 145 18.64 4.15 4.21
C VAL A 145 18.49 5.57 3.65
N TYR A 146 19.47 6.44 3.91
CA TYR A 146 19.47 7.81 3.38
C TYR A 146 19.47 7.83 1.84
N GLN A 147 20.32 7.00 1.22
CA GLN A 147 20.40 6.91 -0.24
C GLN A 147 19.12 6.38 -0.86
N GLU A 148 18.53 5.33 -0.28
CA GLU A 148 17.29 4.75 -0.78
C GLU A 148 16.10 5.71 -0.61
N ALA A 149 16.01 6.40 0.52
CA ALA A 149 14.99 7.43 0.73
C ALA A 149 15.15 8.62 -0.24
N THR A 150 16.39 9.03 -0.52
CA THR A 150 16.67 10.08 -1.52
C THR A 150 16.26 9.62 -2.91
N GLN A 151 16.57 8.38 -3.28
CA GLN A 151 16.16 7.82 -4.57
C GLN A 151 14.63 7.72 -4.73
N ALA A 152 13.91 7.38 -3.67
CA ALA A 152 12.45 7.38 -3.70
C ALA A 152 11.89 8.78 -3.98
N LEU A 153 12.47 9.82 -3.36
CA LEU A 153 12.10 11.23 -3.62
C LEU A 153 12.44 11.66 -5.06
N GLU A 154 13.60 11.29 -5.57
CA GLU A 154 14.01 11.57 -6.95
C GLU A 154 13.11 10.86 -7.98
N ASN A 155 12.59 9.69 -7.64
CA ASN A 155 11.61 8.95 -8.44
C ASN A 155 10.19 9.56 -8.36
N GLY A 156 9.96 10.55 -7.48
CA GLY A 156 8.73 11.34 -7.44
C GLY A 156 7.72 10.90 -6.39
N THR A 157 8.11 10.10 -5.37
CA THR A 157 7.17 9.78 -4.27
C THR A 157 6.68 11.05 -3.58
N ASP A 158 5.38 11.11 -3.28
CA ASP A 158 4.80 12.24 -2.54
C ASP A 158 5.11 12.13 -1.03
N PHE A 159 5.17 10.91 -0.50
CA PHE A 159 5.43 10.65 0.91
C PHE A 159 6.52 9.58 1.06
N VAL A 160 7.78 10.01 1.22
CA VAL A 160 8.87 9.08 1.49
C VAL A 160 8.68 8.42 2.86
N CYS A 161 8.58 7.11 2.85
CA CYS A 161 8.35 6.30 4.05
C CYS A 161 8.84 4.86 3.83
N PRO A 162 8.85 4.01 4.86
CA PRO A 162 9.04 2.58 4.67
C PRO A 162 8.03 1.99 3.70
N GLY A 163 8.46 1.09 2.83
CA GLY A 163 7.60 0.47 1.81
C GLY A 163 6.55 -0.50 2.38
N CYS A 164 6.72 -0.96 3.61
CA CYS A 164 5.82 -1.88 4.30
C CYS A 164 5.92 -1.70 5.82
N GLY A 165 5.33 -2.63 6.60
CA GLY A 165 5.44 -2.67 8.04
C GLY A 165 6.89 -2.86 8.52
N ILE A 166 7.32 -2.04 9.46
CA ILE A 166 8.68 -2.08 10.02
C ILE A 166 8.78 -3.11 11.16
N ALA A 167 9.91 -3.81 11.23
CA ALA A 167 10.21 -4.70 12.34
C ALA A 167 10.43 -3.89 13.63
N PRO A 168 9.84 -4.27 14.79
CA PRO A 168 10.01 -3.53 16.04
C PRO A 168 11.48 -3.27 16.46
N PRO A 169 12.44 -4.18 16.20
CA PRO A 169 13.84 -3.94 16.53
C PRO A 169 14.62 -3.16 15.47
N SER A 170 13.96 -2.55 14.47
CA SER A 170 14.67 -1.70 13.48
C SER A 170 15.40 -0.55 14.17
N PRO A 171 16.68 -0.28 13.81
CA PRO A 171 17.46 0.78 14.43
C PRO A 171 16.82 2.15 14.26
N LEU A 172 16.65 2.89 15.36
CA LEU A 172 16.08 4.24 15.32
C LEU A 172 16.92 5.18 14.45
N GLU A 173 18.24 5.03 14.47
CA GLU A 173 19.14 5.82 13.62
C GLU A 173 18.85 5.65 12.13
N ASN A 174 18.47 4.43 11.71
CA ASN A 174 18.07 4.13 10.34
C ASN A 174 16.73 4.83 10.00
N LEU A 175 15.75 4.74 10.88
CA LEU A 175 14.45 5.43 10.69
C LEU A 175 14.63 6.95 10.55
N LEU A 176 15.53 7.54 11.33
CA LEU A 176 15.82 8.98 11.29
C LEU A 176 16.44 9.42 9.96
N GLN A 177 17.07 8.52 9.20
CA GLN A 177 17.64 8.86 7.88
C GLN A 177 16.56 9.14 6.83
N ILE A 178 15.40 8.52 6.92
CA ILE A 178 14.27 8.84 6.03
C ILE A 178 13.86 10.31 6.20
N LYS A 179 13.72 10.73 7.48
CA LYS A 179 13.45 12.14 7.78
C LYS A 179 14.56 13.06 7.28
N LYS A 180 15.82 12.69 7.50
CA LYS A 180 16.98 13.48 7.07
C LYS A 180 17.02 13.63 5.55
N ALA A 181 16.82 12.54 4.80
CA ALA A 181 16.79 12.57 3.34
C ALA A 181 15.69 13.50 2.82
N ARG A 182 14.49 13.44 3.41
CA ARG A 182 13.39 14.37 3.08
C ARG A 182 13.77 15.82 3.34
N ASP A 183 14.29 16.12 4.52
CA ASP A 183 14.63 17.50 4.91
C ASP A 183 15.73 18.07 4.00
N ASP A 184 16.76 17.28 3.71
CA ASP A 184 17.86 17.67 2.81
C ASP A 184 17.40 17.86 1.35
N TYR A 185 16.45 17.01 0.88
CA TYR A 185 15.91 17.08 -0.48
C TYR A 185 15.15 18.40 -0.70
N PHE A 186 14.25 18.74 0.20
CA PHE A 186 13.44 19.96 0.08
C PHE A 186 14.17 21.25 0.50
N SER A 187 15.27 21.15 1.23
CA SER A 187 16.10 22.32 1.54
C SER A 187 16.91 22.84 0.36
N LYS A 188 17.08 22.01 -0.69
CA LYS A 188 17.80 22.35 -1.94
C LYS A 188 16.87 22.90 -3.02
N SER A 189 15.56 22.83 -2.81
CA SER A 189 14.51 23.34 -3.72
C SER A 189 14.12 24.74 -3.34
#